data_9a431dc607b9fb2863a8f3fd40235dd3
#
_entry.id   9a431dc607b9fb2863a8f3fd40235dd3
#
_cell.length_a   1.000
_cell.length_b   1.000
_cell.length_c   1.000
_cell.angle_alpha   90.00
_cell.angle_beta   90.00
_cell.angle_gamma   90.00
#
_symmetry.space_group_name_H-M   'P 1'
#
loop_
_entity.id
_entity.type
_entity.pdbx_description
1 polymer ?
#
loop_
_entity_poly.entity_id
_entity_poly.type
_entity_poly.pdbx_seq_one_letter_code
_entity_poly.pdbx_strand_id
1 'polypeptide(L)'
;PYTVAMPLRLRILCLPTLYGAVCRWTGMGAADVVYRLIPCVTLLLGYAAYGRLGAVIFGEDGTKRKTFLLIVGILFCAGAYMPGMEGFDIFYGGFRGVTIRAMVLLPYLIACLMERKYFGVVLCVLAEACMVWTLYGAGVCLLVTLGWVVLHKLLSLLPGRRKKEAAG
;
A
#
# COMPACT_ATOMS: atom_id res chain seq x y z
N PRO A 1 17.76 -18.37 -32.15
CA PRO A 1 17.45 -18.08 -30.78
C PRO A 1 17.54 -16.57 -30.61
N TYR A 2 16.37 -15.92 -30.45
CA TYR A 2 16.29 -14.47 -30.22
C TYR A 2 16.65 -14.21 -28.74
N THR A 3 17.92 -13.92 -28.47
CA THR A 3 18.33 -13.34 -27.18
C THR A 3 17.90 -11.88 -27.17
N VAL A 4 16.64 -11.63 -26.83
CA VAL A 4 16.19 -10.29 -26.51
C VAL A 4 16.91 -9.89 -25.24
N ALA A 5 17.89 -8.98 -25.36
CA ALA A 5 18.56 -8.40 -24.20
C ALA A 5 17.49 -7.71 -23.34
N MET A 6 17.14 -8.34 -22.20
CA MET A 6 16.19 -7.75 -21.25
C MET A 6 16.71 -6.38 -20.81
N PRO A 7 15.94 -5.30 -21.01
CA PRO A 7 16.35 -3.97 -20.53
C PRO A 7 16.63 -4.03 -19.02
N LEU A 8 17.64 -3.30 -18.57
CA LEU A 8 18.15 -3.33 -17.19
C LEU A 8 17.03 -3.15 -16.14
N ARG A 9 16.02 -2.34 -16.46
CA ARG A 9 14.83 -2.12 -15.62
C ARG A 9 13.99 -3.38 -15.38
N LEU A 10 13.97 -4.34 -16.30
CA LEU A 10 13.26 -5.62 -16.11
C LEU A 10 14.05 -6.62 -15.29
N ARG A 11 15.37 -6.45 -15.17
CA ARG A 11 16.22 -7.29 -14.31
C ARG A 11 16.07 -6.93 -12.82
N ILE A 12 15.64 -5.70 -12.52
CA ILE A 12 15.49 -5.19 -11.14
C ILE A 12 14.05 -5.34 -10.64
N LEU A 13 13.09 -5.68 -11.51
CA LEU A 13 11.70 -5.95 -11.12
C LEU A 13 11.61 -7.24 -10.30
N CYS A 14 11.58 -7.10 -8.97
CA CYS A 14 11.50 -8.24 -8.04
C CYS A 14 10.12 -8.93 -8.07
N LEU A 15 9.05 -8.22 -8.45
CA LEU A 15 7.69 -8.76 -8.38
C LEU A 15 7.46 -9.99 -9.29
N PRO A 16 7.79 -9.97 -10.60
CA PRO A 16 7.67 -11.16 -11.44
C PRO A 16 8.59 -12.30 -10.98
N THR A 17 9.79 -11.95 -10.48
CA THR A 17 10.75 -12.94 -9.95
C THR A 17 10.20 -13.59 -8.68
N LEU A 18 9.54 -12.82 -7.81
CA LEU A 18 8.86 -13.33 -6.63
C LEU A 18 7.74 -14.31 -7.03
N TYR A 19 6.92 -13.96 -8.03
CA TYR A 19 5.87 -14.86 -8.51
C TYR A 19 6.44 -16.16 -9.07
N GLY A 20 7.52 -16.09 -9.83
CA GLY A 20 8.24 -17.27 -10.32
C GLY A 20 8.80 -18.14 -9.19
N ALA A 21 9.35 -17.54 -8.16
CA ALA A 21 9.84 -18.23 -6.97
C ALA A 21 8.69 -18.93 -6.22
N VAL A 22 7.55 -18.26 -6.05
CA VAL A 22 6.35 -18.83 -5.43
C VAL A 22 5.83 -20.00 -6.25
N CYS A 23 5.75 -19.90 -7.58
CA CYS A 23 5.36 -21.01 -8.46
C CYS A 23 6.28 -22.22 -8.27
N ARG A 24 7.58 -21.98 -8.21
CA ARG A 24 8.56 -23.06 -8.03
C ARG A 24 8.48 -23.70 -6.64
N TRP A 25 8.20 -22.92 -5.61
CA TRP A 25 8.12 -23.40 -4.24
C TRP A 25 6.82 -24.16 -3.95
N THR A 26 5.70 -23.67 -4.48
CA THR A 26 4.39 -24.28 -4.27
C THR A 26 4.09 -25.41 -5.27
N GLY A 27 4.80 -25.50 -6.38
CA GLY A 27 4.49 -26.41 -7.48
C GLY A 27 3.23 -26.01 -8.27
N MET A 28 2.63 -24.86 -7.97
CA MET A 28 1.43 -24.37 -8.64
C MET A 28 1.75 -23.80 -10.03
N GLY A 29 0.78 -23.90 -10.95
CA GLY A 29 0.88 -23.25 -12.25
C GLY A 29 0.98 -21.71 -12.12
N ALA A 30 1.73 -21.08 -13.02
CA ALA A 30 1.93 -19.62 -13.00
C ALA A 30 0.59 -18.84 -13.04
N ALA A 31 -0.39 -19.34 -13.79
CA ALA A 31 -1.72 -18.73 -13.86
C ALA A 31 -2.46 -18.81 -12.52
N ASP A 32 -2.39 -19.91 -11.81
CA ASP A 32 -3.04 -20.06 -10.51
C ASP A 32 -2.39 -19.19 -9.44
N VAL A 33 -1.06 -19.07 -9.46
CA VAL A 33 -0.34 -18.17 -8.56
C VAL A 33 -0.73 -16.72 -8.83
N VAL A 34 -0.63 -16.26 -10.08
CA VAL A 34 -0.84 -14.84 -10.42
C VAL A 34 -2.31 -14.42 -10.29
N TYR A 35 -3.25 -15.26 -10.76
CA TYR A 35 -4.66 -14.85 -10.83
C TYR A 35 -5.53 -15.32 -9.65
N ARG A 36 -5.01 -16.22 -8.81
CA ARG A 36 -5.77 -16.71 -7.63
C ARG A 36 -5.03 -16.42 -6.33
N LEU A 37 -3.81 -16.92 -6.17
CA LEU A 37 -3.08 -16.82 -4.91
C LEU A 37 -2.71 -15.37 -4.58
N ILE A 38 -2.07 -14.66 -5.51
CA ILE A 38 -1.59 -13.30 -5.27
C ILE A 38 -2.75 -12.31 -5.00
N PRO A 39 -3.86 -12.28 -5.75
CA PRO A 39 -4.99 -11.42 -5.43
C PRO A 39 -5.59 -11.70 -4.04
N CYS A 40 -5.70 -12.98 -3.63
CA CYS A 40 -6.17 -13.32 -2.28
C CYS A 40 -5.23 -12.78 -1.20
N VAL A 41 -3.91 -12.94 -1.36
CA VAL A 41 -2.92 -12.40 -0.44
C VAL A 41 -2.96 -10.87 -0.41
N THR A 42 -3.07 -10.22 -1.57
CA THR A 42 -3.18 -8.76 -1.69
C THR A 42 -4.45 -8.24 -0.99
N LEU A 43 -5.57 -8.94 -1.14
CA LEU A 43 -6.83 -8.60 -0.46
C LEU A 43 -6.67 -8.66 1.06
N LEU A 44 -6.09 -9.74 1.57
CA LEU A 44 -5.85 -9.92 3.01
C LEU A 44 -4.91 -8.85 3.56
N LEU A 45 -3.80 -8.58 2.87
CA LEU A 45 -2.85 -7.54 3.26
C LEU A 45 -3.47 -6.14 3.18
N GLY A 46 -4.27 -5.87 2.15
CA GLY A 46 -5.01 -4.62 2.02
C GLY A 46 -5.95 -4.41 3.19
N TYR A 47 -6.75 -5.43 3.50
CA TYR A 47 -7.68 -5.36 4.63
C TYR A 47 -6.96 -5.17 5.98
N ALA A 48 -5.81 -5.84 6.17
CA ALA A 48 -4.97 -5.65 7.34
C ALA A 48 -4.36 -4.24 7.42
N ALA A 49 -3.91 -3.67 6.28
CA ALA A 49 -3.36 -2.33 6.21
C ALA A 49 -4.42 -1.25 6.56
N TYR A 50 -5.63 -1.38 6.01
CA TYR A 50 -6.75 -0.51 6.38
C TYR A 50 -7.22 -0.75 7.82
N GLY A 51 -7.16 -1.98 8.32
CA GLY A 51 -7.45 -2.31 9.71
C GLY A 51 -6.51 -1.59 10.67
N ARG A 52 -5.22 -1.53 10.32
CA ARG A 52 -4.22 -0.76 11.07
C ARG A 52 -4.46 0.75 10.97
N LEU A 53 -4.72 1.23 9.78
CA LEU A 53 -5.06 2.66 9.57
C LEU A 53 -6.28 3.06 10.40
N GLY A 54 -7.34 2.25 10.39
CA GLY A 54 -8.54 2.46 11.20
C GLY A 54 -8.24 2.46 12.70
N ALA A 55 -7.34 1.58 13.17
CA ALA A 55 -6.92 1.57 14.57
C ALA A 55 -6.19 2.85 14.97
N VAL A 56 -5.37 3.40 14.08
CA VAL A 56 -4.64 4.66 14.33
C VAL A 56 -5.56 5.88 14.31
N ILE A 57 -6.55 5.89 13.41
CA ILE A 57 -7.48 7.04 13.27
C ILE A 57 -8.51 7.06 14.40
N PHE A 58 -9.11 5.91 14.73
CA PHE A 58 -10.23 5.81 15.66
C PHE A 58 -9.84 5.37 17.07
N GLY A 59 -8.58 4.96 17.28
CA GLY A 59 -8.08 4.51 18.57
C GLY A 59 -8.87 3.30 19.09
N GLU A 60 -9.40 3.42 20.32
CA GLU A 60 -10.14 2.36 21.00
C GLU A 60 -11.63 2.27 20.62
N ASP A 61 -12.13 3.19 19.78
CA ASP A 61 -13.53 3.18 19.36
C ASP A 61 -13.80 2.03 18.37
N GLY A 62 -14.08 0.85 18.91
CA GLY A 62 -14.28 -0.38 18.15
C GLY A 62 -15.43 -0.29 17.15
N THR A 63 -16.47 0.51 17.44
CA THR A 63 -17.65 0.65 16.55
C THR A 63 -17.27 1.42 15.29
N LYS A 64 -16.60 2.56 15.42
CA LYS A 64 -16.15 3.35 14.28
C LYS A 64 -15.15 2.60 13.43
N ARG A 65 -14.23 1.85 14.05
CA ARG A 65 -13.27 1.01 13.35
C ARG A 65 -13.96 -0.09 12.52
N LYS A 66 -14.96 -0.77 13.08
CA LYS A 66 -15.73 -1.80 12.35
C LYS A 66 -16.50 -1.19 11.18
N THR A 67 -17.17 -0.05 11.39
CA THR A 67 -17.88 0.67 10.33
C THR A 67 -16.93 1.11 9.22
N PHE A 68 -15.76 1.64 9.56
CA PHE A 68 -14.73 2.00 8.59
C PHE A 68 -14.28 0.80 7.75
N LEU A 69 -13.99 -0.35 8.38
CA LEU A 69 -13.61 -1.56 7.67
C LEU A 69 -14.72 -2.12 6.78
N LEU A 70 -15.97 -1.98 7.20
CA LEU A 70 -17.13 -2.36 6.38
C LEU A 70 -17.21 -1.48 5.12
N ILE A 71 -17.05 -0.16 5.27
CA ILE A 71 -17.04 0.76 4.12
C ILE A 71 -15.88 0.43 3.17
N VAL A 72 -14.69 0.15 3.71
CA VAL A 72 -13.53 -0.27 2.90
C VAL A 72 -13.83 -1.57 2.15
N GLY A 73 -14.47 -2.55 2.80
CA GLY A 73 -14.89 -3.79 2.16
C GLY A 73 -15.86 -3.56 1.00
N ILE A 74 -16.84 -2.67 1.19
CA ILE A 74 -17.78 -2.26 0.12
C ILE A 74 -17.03 -1.58 -1.03
N LEU A 75 -16.07 -0.69 -0.74
CA LEU A 75 -15.25 -0.03 -1.75
C LEU A 75 -14.40 -1.03 -2.54
N PHE A 76 -13.87 -2.06 -1.90
CA PHE A 76 -13.13 -3.13 -2.59
C PHE A 76 -14.04 -3.89 -3.56
N CYS A 77 -15.27 -4.18 -3.16
CA CYS A 77 -16.25 -4.82 -4.04
C CYS A 77 -16.68 -3.90 -5.18
N ALA A 78 -16.92 -2.61 -4.90
CA ALA A 78 -17.35 -1.64 -5.90
C ALA A 78 -16.23 -1.31 -6.90
N GLY A 79 -14.97 -1.30 -6.47
CA GLY A 79 -13.80 -1.01 -7.31
C GLY A 79 -13.66 -1.95 -8.51
N ALA A 80 -14.11 -3.19 -8.38
CA ALA A 80 -14.11 -4.17 -9.46
C ALA A 80 -15.03 -3.79 -10.65
N TYR A 81 -16.02 -2.90 -10.41
CA TYR A 81 -17.01 -2.50 -11.40
C TYR A 81 -16.85 -1.07 -11.91
N MET A 82 -15.88 -0.32 -11.38
CA MET A 82 -15.63 1.08 -11.77
C MET A 82 -14.56 1.16 -12.86
N PRO A 83 -14.92 1.44 -14.13
CA PRO A 83 -13.95 1.64 -15.20
C PRO A 83 -13.09 2.88 -14.91
N GLY A 84 -11.78 2.75 -15.06
CA GLY A 84 -10.82 3.83 -14.84
C GLY A 84 -10.20 3.93 -13.44
N MET A 85 -10.63 3.10 -12.49
CA MET A 85 -10.01 2.99 -11.16
C MET A 85 -9.07 1.79 -11.06
N GLU A 86 -8.07 1.70 -11.93
CA GLU A 86 -7.12 0.56 -11.98
C GLU A 86 -6.42 0.25 -10.64
N GLY A 87 -6.26 1.25 -9.77
CA GLY A 87 -5.68 1.08 -8.45
C GLY A 87 -6.60 0.37 -7.44
N PHE A 88 -7.92 0.37 -7.68
CA PHE A 88 -8.92 -0.22 -6.78
C PHE A 88 -9.47 -1.56 -7.26
N ASP A 89 -9.02 -2.05 -8.40
CA ASP A 89 -9.40 -3.35 -8.96
C ASP A 89 -8.61 -4.48 -8.28
N ILE A 90 -8.99 -4.80 -7.04
CA ILE A 90 -8.28 -5.82 -6.26
C ILE A 90 -8.60 -7.24 -6.72
N PHE A 91 -9.80 -7.47 -7.27
CA PHE A 91 -10.24 -8.81 -7.68
C PHE A 91 -9.63 -9.24 -9.01
N TYR A 92 -9.54 -8.34 -9.99
CA TYR A 92 -9.02 -8.63 -11.32
C TYR A 92 -7.57 -8.16 -11.50
N GLY A 93 -7.16 -7.15 -10.75
CA GLY A 93 -5.85 -6.52 -10.83
C GLY A 93 -4.98 -6.67 -9.59
N GLY A 94 -5.36 -7.50 -8.62
CA GLY A 94 -4.65 -7.67 -7.34
C GLY A 94 -3.20 -8.14 -7.47
N PHE A 95 -2.79 -8.66 -8.63
CA PHE A 95 -1.40 -8.99 -8.94
C PHE A 95 -0.61 -7.82 -9.53
N ARG A 96 -1.27 -6.69 -9.87
CA ARG A 96 -0.61 -5.52 -10.45
C ARG A 96 0.04 -4.69 -9.34
N GLY A 97 1.28 -4.26 -9.57
CA GLY A 97 2.01 -3.42 -8.62
C GLY A 97 1.28 -2.11 -8.28
N VAL A 98 0.51 -1.54 -9.23
CA VAL A 98 -0.30 -0.33 -9.01
C VAL A 98 -1.39 -0.58 -7.95
N THR A 99 -2.09 -1.71 -8.04
CA THR A 99 -3.14 -2.11 -7.09
C THR A 99 -2.56 -2.41 -5.71
N ILE A 100 -1.45 -3.16 -5.64
CA ILE A 100 -0.75 -3.44 -4.38
C ILE A 100 -0.30 -2.15 -3.71
N ARG A 101 0.22 -1.18 -4.47
CA ARG A 101 0.58 0.15 -3.97
C ARG A 101 -0.61 0.87 -3.36
N ALA A 102 -1.70 1.02 -4.12
CA ALA A 102 -2.86 1.80 -3.70
C ALA A 102 -3.58 1.16 -2.50
N MET A 103 -3.69 -0.17 -2.49
CA MET A 103 -4.50 -0.90 -1.52
C MET A 103 -3.74 -1.36 -0.27
N VAL A 104 -2.44 -1.58 -0.38
CA VAL A 104 -1.63 -2.11 0.73
C VAL A 104 -0.62 -1.08 1.21
N LEU A 105 0.25 -0.60 0.30
CA LEU A 105 1.38 0.22 0.73
C LEU A 105 0.98 1.62 1.17
N LEU A 106 0.12 2.32 0.45
CA LEU A 106 -0.29 3.68 0.81
C LEU A 106 -1.02 3.74 2.15
N PRO A 107 -2.08 2.94 2.43
CA PRO A 107 -2.73 2.98 3.73
C PRO A 107 -1.80 2.56 4.86
N TYR A 108 -0.91 1.59 4.64
CA TYR A 108 0.07 1.20 5.64
C TYR A 108 1.12 2.29 5.89
N LEU A 109 1.60 2.96 4.84
CA LEU A 109 2.52 4.10 4.93
C LEU A 109 1.92 5.23 5.75
N ILE A 110 0.65 5.59 5.49
CA ILE A 110 -0.06 6.64 6.24
C ILE A 110 -0.18 6.25 7.72
N ALA A 111 -0.54 4.99 8.00
CA ALA A 111 -0.61 4.49 9.38
C ALA A 111 0.76 4.59 10.09
N CYS A 112 1.85 4.21 9.42
CA CYS A 112 3.21 4.30 9.97
C CYS A 112 3.64 5.75 10.21
N LEU A 113 3.28 6.68 9.32
CA LEU A 113 3.55 8.12 9.48
C LEU A 113 2.80 8.69 10.69
N MET A 114 1.52 8.34 10.86
CA MET A 114 0.71 8.76 12.01
C MET A 114 1.27 8.22 13.33
N GLU A 115 1.72 6.97 13.35
CA GLU A 115 2.35 6.32 14.52
C GLU A 115 3.81 6.77 14.75
N ARG A 116 4.40 7.58 13.85
CA ARG A 116 5.82 7.98 13.84
C ARG A 116 6.78 6.78 13.79
N LYS A 117 6.38 5.70 13.19
CA LYS A 117 7.20 4.49 13.00
C LYS A 117 8.03 4.60 11.74
N TYR A 118 9.15 5.32 11.80
CA TYR A 118 10.03 5.59 10.66
C TYR A 118 10.56 4.32 9.99
N PHE A 119 10.81 3.25 10.74
CA PHE A 119 11.23 1.97 10.18
C PHE A 119 10.18 1.40 9.20
N GLY A 120 8.89 1.47 9.55
CA GLY A 120 7.80 1.08 8.66
C GLY A 120 7.73 1.92 7.38
N VAL A 121 8.02 3.22 7.49
CA VAL A 121 8.09 4.12 6.33
C VAL A 121 9.21 3.69 5.38
N VAL A 122 10.42 3.42 5.90
CA VAL A 122 11.55 2.93 5.10
C VAL A 122 11.22 1.62 4.41
N LEU A 123 10.59 0.67 5.12
CA LEU A 123 10.14 -0.59 4.51
C LEU A 123 9.14 -0.39 3.37
N CYS A 124 8.18 0.54 3.52
CA CYS A 124 7.23 0.87 2.45
C CYS A 124 7.94 1.43 1.21
N VAL A 125 8.90 2.33 1.40
CA VAL A 125 9.69 2.92 0.30
C VAL A 125 10.52 1.84 -0.40
N LEU A 126 11.16 0.94 0.36
CA LEU A 126 11.92 -0.19 -0.20
C LEU A 126 11.00 -1.17 -0.95
N ALA A 127 9.84 -1.50 -0.39
CA ALA A 127 8.86 -2.36 -1.04
C ALA A 127 8.37 -1.75 -2.36
N GLU A 128 8.13 -0.45 -2.39
CA GLU A 128 7.76 0.28 -3.61
C GLU A 128 8.87 0.24 -4.66
N ALA A 129 10.11 0.46 -4.24
CA ALA A 129 11.27 0.38 -5.13
C ALA A 129 11.44 -1.02 -5.74
N CYS A 130 11.08 -2.07 -5.00
CA CYS A 130 11.11 -3.46 -5.49
C CYS A 130 9.95 -3.80 -6.44
N MET A 131 8.79 -3.16 -6.29
CA MET A 131 7.61 -3.51 -7.09
C MET A 131 7.59 -2.86 -8.46
N VAL A 132 7.87 -1.58 -8.53
CA VAL A 132 7.86 -0.83 -9.79
C VAL A 132 9.03 0.15 -9.76
N TRP A 133 10.13 -0.21 -10.40
CA TRP A 133 11.25 0.70 -10.60
C TRP A 133 10.85 1.81 -11.59
N THR A 134 9.90 2.63 -11.18
CA THR A 134 9.57 3.88 -11.85
C THR A 134 9.81 5.00 -10.86
N LEU A 135 10.44 6.07 -11.33
CA LEU A 135 10.53 7.35 -10.60
C LEU A 135 9.16 7.80 -10.04
N TYR A 136 8.08 7.35 -10.68
CA TYR A 136 6.72 7.64 -10.27
C TYR A 136 6.33 6.97 -8.94
N GLY A 137 6.69 5.71 -8.71
CA GLY A 137 6.33 5.00 -7.48
C GLY A 137 7.09 5.51 -6.25
N ALA A 138 8.41 5.64 -6.36
CA ALA A 138 9.22 6.28 -5.32
C ALA A 138 8.81 7.74 -5.09
N GLY A 139 8.45 8.46 -6.17
CA GLY A 139 7.94 9.82 -6.13
C GLY A 139 6.64 9.95 -5.33
N VAL A 140 5.68 9.04 -5.49
CA VAL A 140 4.42 9.04 -4.73
C VAL A 140 4.68 8.84 -3.23
N CYS A 141 5.51 7.89 -2.84
CA CYS A 141 5.86 7.68 -1.44
C CYS A 141 6.58 8.89 -0.84
N LEU A 142 7.50 9.50 -1.59
CA LEU A 142 8.19 10.73 -1.18
C LEU A 142 7.22 11.91 -1.05
N LEU A 143 6.31 12.10 -2.01
CA LEU A 143 5.30 13.16 -1.95
C LEU A 143 4.36 13.00 -0.75
N VAL A 144 3.90 11.79 -0.46
CA VAL A 144 3.07 11.51 0.72
C VAL A 144 3.85 11.80 2.00
N THR A 145 5.11 11.38 2.07
CA THR A 145 5.97 11.60 3.24
C THR A 145 6.27 13.09 3.43
N LEU A 146 6.62 13.81 2.37
CA LEU A 146 6.86 15.26 2.39
C LEU A 146 5.56 16.01 2.74
N GLY A 147 4.44 15.66 2.13
CA GLY A 147 3.14 16.24 2.43
C GLY A 147 2.77 16.07 3.90
N TRP A 148 3.04 14.90 4.48
CA TRP A 148 2.85 14.66 5.91
C TRP A 148 3.75 15.54 6.78
N VAL A 149 5.04 15.63 6.45
CA VAL A 149 5.99 16.48 7.20
C VAL A 149 5.59 17.96 7.14
N VAL A 150 5.18 18.43 5.95
CA VAL A 150 4.70 19.83 5.77
C VAL A 150 3.42 20.04 6.56
N LEU A 151 2.45 19.15 6.47
CA LEU A 151 1.19 19.22 7.22
C LEU A 151 1.45 19.25 8.74
N HIS A 152 2.32 18.37 9.22
CA HIS A 152 2.69 18.31 10.63
C HIS A 152 3.36 19.61 11.09
N LYS A 153 4.27 20.20 10.28
CA LYS A 153 4.88 21.50 10.56
C LYS A 153 3.84 22.62 10.57
N LEU A 154 2.96 22.67 9.57
CA LEU A 154 1.88 23.67 9.51
C LEU A 154 0.95 23.59 10.72
N LEU A 155 0.55 22.38 11.11
CA LEU A 155 -0.27 22.17 12.30
C LEU A 155 0.45 22.55 13.60
N SER A 156 1.77 22.41 13.67
CA SER A 156 2.56 22.85 14.83
C SER A 156 2.74 24.37 14.91
N LEU A 157 2.61 25.07 13.78
CA LEU A 157 2.68 26.54 13.72
C LEU A 157 1.35 27.21 14.05
N LEU A 158 0.22 26.49 14.04
CA LEU A 158 -1.09 27.02 14.41
C LEU A 158 -1.14 27.34 15.93
N PRO A 159 -1.43 28.57 16.30
CA PRO A 159 -1.26 29.08 17.68
C PRO A 159 -2.16 28.41 18.73
N GLY A 160 -3.18 27.65 18.32
CA GLY A 160 -4.11 26.99 19.24
C GLY A 160 -3.55 25.73 19.94
N ARG A 161 -2.46 25.11 19.44
CA ARG A 161 -1.90 23.87 20.01
C ARG A 161 -0.81 24.14 21.07
N ARG A 162 -0.11 25.27 20.97
CA ARG A 162 0.90 25.67 21.98
C ARG A 162 0.33 25.86 23.38
N LYS A 163 -0.97 26.19 23.52
CA LYS A 163 -1.62 26.35 24.83
C LYS A 163 -1.98 25.05 25.54
N LYS A 164 -2.06 23.89 24.81
CA LYS A 164 -2.37 22.60 25.43
C LYS A 164 -1.14 21.83 25.91
N GLU A 165 0.03 22.08 25.31
CA GLU A 165 1.29 21.45 25.76
C GLU A 165 1.95 22.20 26.94
N ALA A 166 1.57 23.45 27.18
CA ALA A 166 2.07 24.24 28.34
C ALA A 166 1.19 24.10 29.59
N ALA A 167 0.07 23.38 29.49
CA ALA A 167 -0.90 23.23 30.61
C ALA A 167 -1.04 21.77 31.09
N GLY A 168 -0.18 20.84 30.64
CA GLY A 168 -0.06 19.45 31.11
C GLY A 168 1.36 19.14 31.49
#